data_799458e241d3fb091d16a67a3bca2c9a
#
_entry.id   799458e241d3fb091d16a67a3bca2c9a
#
_cell.length_a   1.000
_cell.length_b   1.000
_cell.length_c   1.000
_cell.angle_alpha   90.00
_cell.angle_beta   90.00
_cell.angle_gamma   90.00
#
_symmetry.space_group_name_H-M   'P 1'
#
loop_
_entity.id
_entity.type
_entity.pdbx_description
1 polymer ?
#
loop_
_entity_poly.entity_id
_entity_poly.type
_entity_poly.pdbx_seq_one_letter_code
_entity_poly.pdbx_strand_id
1 'polypeptide(L)'
;MTTQTETNSNEVQETANTNNLPSIKGTFSLTNLKESLATQGFNGIDIDYASFPVISQKGAQFSINGDSSFCDQELYIKMINSQNKFVLVDRADKDSDFIKYSYDGIVTVDGENIDDLKVAMLEAGKDPVLRRNLEVFCQLVNRNDKYNNRLVFVSISATSASRASGFLTELALMGTLKNNPETVIKISKGAIKSSKKGNHSYFLWQFDIADSDLQKVA
;
A
#
# COMPACT_ATOMS: atom_id res chain seq x y z
N MET A 1 -76.04 7.09 1.65
CA MET A 1 -75.03 7.49 2.70
C MET A 1 -73.91 6.49 2.64
N THR A 2 -72.84 6.86 1.97
CA THR A 2 -71.70 6.00 1.73
C THR A 2 -70.56 6.58 2.53
N THR A 3 -70.07 5.89 3.53
CA THR A 3 -69.02 6.29 4.40
C THR A 3 -67.72 5.72 3.81
N GLN A 4 -66.83 6.58 3.36
CA GLN A 4 -65.48 6.25 2.97
C GLN A 4 -64.55 6.17 4.21
N THR A 5 -63.91 5.06 4.39
CA THR A 5 -62.86 4.86 5.40
C THR A 5 -61.51 5.11 4.75
N GLU A 6 -60.88 6.21 5.10
CA GLU A 6 -59.52 6.50 4.71
C GLU A 6 -58.54 5.70 5.60
N THR A 7 -57.74 4.85 4.96
CA THR A 7 -56.65 4.12 5.61
C THR A 7 -55.40 4.95 5.49
N ASN A 8 -54.95 5.53 6.59
CA ASN A 8 -53.72 6.27 6.72
C ASN A 8 -52.57 5.26 6.93
N SER A 9 -51.82 4.98 5.90
CA SER A 9 -50.56 4.21 6.00
C SER A 9 -49.41 5.15 6.34
N ASN A 10 -49.03 5.15 7.61
CA ASN A 10 -47.77 5.76 8.06
C ASN A 10 -46.58 4.95 7.54
N GLU A 11 -45.95 5.43 6.50
CA GLU A 11 -44.66 5.00 6.08
C GLU A 11 -43.60 5.51 7.09
N VAL A 12 -43.10 4.60 7.92
CA VAL A 12 -41.95 4.85 8.79
C VAL A 12 -40.72 4.88 7.88
N GLN A 13 -40.23 6.07 7.55
CA GLN A 13 -38.92 6.25 6.95
C GLN A 13 -37.84 5.86 7.99
N GLU A 14 -37.34 4.65 7.84
CA GLU A 14 -36.11 4.21 8.47
C GLU A 14 -34.94 5.01 7.89
N THR A 15 -34.56 6.09 8.55
CA THR A 15 -33.31 6.81 8.24
C THR A 15 -32.16 5.89 8.63
N ALA A 16 -31.67 5.13 7.67
CA ALA A 16 -30.41 4.43 7.78
C ALA A 16 -29.29 5.45 8.00
N ASN A 17 -28.90 5.57 9.25
CA ASN A 17 -27.74 6.36 9.66
C ASN A 17 -26.48 5.61 9.22
N THR A 18 -26.16 5.69 7.92
CA THR A 18 -24.89 5.22 7.40
C THR A 18 -23.82 6.16 7.94
N ASN A 19 -23.14 5.70 8.98
CA ASN A 19 -21.88 6.27 9.42
C ASN A 19 -20.95 6.30 8.21
N ASN A 20 -20.91 7.44 7.52
CA ASN A 20 -19.92 7.78 6.51
C ASN A 20 -18.56 7.92 7.21
N LEU A 21 -17.96 6.79 7.59
CA LEU A 21 -16.52 6.75 7.73
C LEU A 21 -15.95 7.17 6.37
N PRO A 22 -15.04 8.16 6.33
CA PRO A 22 -14.41 8.54 5.07
C PRO A 22 -13.75 7.28 4.51
N SER A 23 -14.39 6.71 3.50
CA SER A 23 -13.80 5.66 2.70
C SER A 23 -12.56 6.27 2.08
N ILE A 24 -11.38 5.90 2.56
CA ILE A 24 -10.12 6.14 1.87
C ILE A 24 -10.16 5.23 0.62
N LYS A 25 -11.04 5.55 -0.31
CA LYS A 25 -11.03 5.04 -1.68
C LYS A 25 -9.97 5.81 -2.45
N GLY A 26 -8.74 5.76 -1.98
CA GLY A 26 -7.58 6.13 -2.74
C GLY A 26 -6.92 4.87 -3.25
N THR A 27 -7.56 4.15 -4.16
CA THR A 27 -6.80 3.29 -5.03
C THR A 27 -5.89 4.23 -5.80
N PHE A 28 -4.58 4.17 -5.55
CA PHE A 28 -3.63 4.85 -6.41
C PHE A 28 -3.84 4.24 -7.80
N SER A 29 -4.55 4.94 -8.64
CA SER A 29 -4.65 4.60 -10.03
C SER A 29 -3.73 5.55 -10.80
N LEU A 30 -3.17 5.06 -11.89
CA LEU A 30 -2.51 5.89 -12.90
C LEU A 30 -3.37 7.10 -13.27
N THR A 31 -4.68 6.90 -13.30
CA THR A 31 -5.68 7.91 -13.57
C THR A 31 -5.61 9.05 -12.56
N ASN A 32 -5.57 8.75 -11.26
CA ASN A 32 -5.54 9.79 -10.22
C ASN A 32 -4.22 10.57 -10.22
N LEU A 33 -3.08 9.91 -10.52
CA LEU A 33 -1.82 10.61 -10.67
C LEU A 33 -1.79 11.46 -11.96
N LYS A 34 -2.28 10.93 -13.07
CA LYS A 34 -2.43 11.68 -14.33
C LYS A 34 -3.35 12.88 -14.16
N GLU A 35 -4.48 12.72 -13.45
CA GLU A 35 -5.39 13.82 -13.13
C GLU A 35 -4.74 14.87 -12.24
N SER A 36 -3.99 14.44 -11.21
CA SER A 36 -3.24 15.34 -10.34
C SER A 36 -2.17 16.11 -11.10
N LEU A 37 -1.45 15.46 -12.01
CA LEU A 37 -0.46 16.12 -12.87
C LEU A 37 -1.12 17.05 -13.89
N ALA A 38 -2.26 16.64 -14.45
CA ALA A 38 -3.03 17.47 -15.38
C ALA A 38 -3.51 18.77 -14.72
N THR A 39 -3.96 18.73 -13.46
CA THR A 39 -4.34 19.92 -12.69
C THR A 39 -3.17 20.85 -12.41
N GLN A 40 -1.94 20.32 -12.43
CA GLN A 40 -0.69 21.09 -12.30
C GLN A 40 -0.12 21.56 -13.65
N GLY A 41 -0.85 21.36 -14.74
CA GLY A 41 -0.44 21.80 -16.09
C GLY A 41 0.37 20.76 -16.88
N PHE A 42 0.58 19.57 -16.34
CA PHE A 42 1.32 18.48 -17.01
C PHE A 42 0.36 17.56 -17.79
N ASN A 43 -0.29 18.09 -18.81
CA ASN A 43 -1.20 17.32 -19.66
C ASN A 43 -0.43 16.40 -20.62
N GLY A 44 -0.88 15.15 -20.74
CA GLY A 44 -0.38 14.22 -21.75
C GLY A 44 0.92 13.49 -21.38
N ILE A 45 1.39 13.59 -20.12
CA ILE A 45 2.51 12.78 -19.66
C ILE A 45 2.06 11.35 -19.49
N ASP A 46 2.71 10.42 -20.18
CA ASP A 46 2.54 9.00 -19.95
C ASP A 46 3.50 8.56 -18.85
N ILE A 47 2.91 8.19 -17.70
CA ILE A 47 3.68 7.76 -16.53
C ILE A 47 3.88 6.26 -16.63
N ASP A 48 5.11 5.85 -16.93
CA ASP A 48 5.51 4.46 -16.83
C ASP A 48 5.93 4.13 -15.39
N TYR A 49 5.09 3.36 -14.70
CA TYR A 49 5.39 2.88 -13.35
C TYR A 49 6.63 2.01 -13.28
N ALA A 50 6.93 1.27 -14.35
CA ALA A 50 8.12 0.42 -14.39
C ALA A 50 9.42 1.25 -14.36
N SER A 51 9.33 2.54 -14.69
CA SER A 51 10.47 3.46 -14.65
C SER A 51 10.89 3.89 -13.24
N PHE A 52 10.01 3.72 -12.23
CA PHE A 52 10.35 4.11 -10.86
C PHE A 52 11.07 2.97 -10.13
N PRO A 53 12.16 3.28 -9.42
CA PRO A 53 12.82 2.28 -8.58
C PRO A 53 11.87 1.74 -7.52
N VAL A 54 11.90 0.43 -7.31
CA VAL A 54 11.15 -0.23 -6.25
C VAL A 54 12.11 -0.60 -5.13
N ILE A 55 11.88 -0.04 -3.96
CA ILE A 55 12.58 -0.40 -2.73
C ILE A 55 11.82 -1.52 -2.05
N SER A 56 12.50 -2.61 -1.78
CA SER A 56 11.95 -3.76 -1.07
C SER A 56 12.76 -4.11 0.16
N GLN A 57 12.12 -4.82 1.08
CA GLN A 57 12.79 -5.37 2.24
C GLN A 57 13.57 -6.62 1.85
N LYS A 58 14.87 -6.63 2.14
CA LYS A 58 15.72 -7.81 1.99
C LYS A 58 16.43 -8.08 3.32
N GLY A 59 15.91 -9.03 4.09
CA GLY A 59 16.41 -9.28 5.44
C GLY A 59 16.23 -8.08 6.37
N ALA A 60 17.33 -7.55 6.91
CA ALA A 60 17.36 -6.42 7.83
C ALA A 60 17.52 -5.06 7.14
N GLN A 61 17.49 -5.02 5.82
CA GLN A 61 17.83 -3.83 5.04
C GLN A 61 16.82 -3.58 3.95
N PHE A 62 16.77 -2.33 3.48
CA PHE A 62 16.08 -1.96 2.25
C PHE A 62 17.05 -2.06 1.07
N SER A 63 16.57 -2.52 -0.05
CA SER A 63 17.34 -2.68 -1.28
C SER A 63 16.53 -2.25 -2.49
N ILE A 64 17.22 -1.82 -3.54
CA ILE A 64 16.67 -1.57 -4.87
C ILE A 64 17.13 -2.70 -5.79
N ASN A 65 16.21 -3.29 -6.56
CA ASN A 65 16.58 -4.29 -7.55
C ASN A 65 17.55 -3.70 -8.58
N GLY A 66 18.65 -4.41 -8.83
CA GLY A 66 19.69 -3.99 -9.77
C GLY A 66 20.67 -2.96 -9.22
N ASP A 67 20.55 -2.52 -7.98
CA ASP A 67 21.51 -1.62 -7.36
C ASP A 67 22.00 -2.16 -6.01
N SER A 68 23.12 -2.85 -6.02
CA SER A 68 23.73 -3.42 -4.81
C SER A 68 24.31 -2.36 -3.86
N SER A 69 24.46 -1.12 -4.33
CA SER A 69 24.96 -0.01 -3.49
C SER A 69 23.88 0.53 -2.57
N PHE A 70 22.58 0.30 -2.90
CA PHE A 70 21.47 0.70 -2.06
C PHE A 70 21.20 -0.38 -1.00
N CYS A 71 21.62 -0.13 0.23
CA CYS A 71 21.60 -1.09 1.33
C CYS A 71 21.36 -0.36 2.67
N ASP A 72 20.18 0.19 2.85
CA ASP A 72 19.86 1.05 3.99
C ASP A 72 19.15 0.29 5.10
N GLN A 73 19.35 0.70 6.34
CA GLN A 73 18.60 0.23 7.50
C GLN A 73 17.43 1.15 7.85
N GLU A 74 17.45 2.37 7.33
CA GLU A 74 16.44 3.40 7.55
C GLU A 74 16.14 4.12 6.24
N LEU A 75 14.88 4.51 6.06
CA LEU A 75 14.44 5.35 4.97
C LEU A 75 13.75 6.59 5.53
N TYR A 76 13.95 7.70 4.88
CA TYR A 76 13.22 8.95 5.14
C TYR A 76 12.45 9.29 3.88
N ILE A 77 11.14 9.39 3.99
CA ILE A 77 10.25 9.57 2.85
C ILE A 77 9.24 10.69 3.08
N LYS A 78 8.92 11.41 2.01
CA LYS A 78 7.69 12.20 1.91
C LYS A 78 6.67 11.38 1.15
N MET A 79 5.59 11.01 1.80
CA MET A 79 4.58 10.15 1.21
C MET A 79 3.71 10.94 0.23
N ILE A 80 3.50 10.39 -0.95
CA ILE A 80 2.59 10.93 -1.96
C ILE A 80 1.28 10.15 -1.93
N ASN A 81 1.39 8.81 -1.94
CA ASN A 81 0.22 7.93 -1.92
C ASN A 81 0.58 6.53 -1.41
N SER A 82 -0.41 5.71 -1.12
CA SER A 82 -0.23 4.30 -0.77
C SER A 82 -1.37 3.45 -1.30
N GLN A 83 -1.06 2.19 -1.62
CA GLN A 83 -2.04 1.22 -2.10
C GLN A 83 -1.74 -0.19 -1.60
N ASN A 84 -2.77 -1.01 -1.49
CA ASN A 84 -2.54 -2.45 -1.30
C ASN A 84 -2.09 -3.07 -2.62
N LYS A 85 -1.15 -4.02 -2.50
CA LYS A 85 -0.75 -4.90 -3.59
C LYS A 85 -0.84 -6.34 -3.12
N PHE A 86 -1.69 -7.08 -3.76
CA PHE A 86 -1.84 -8.50 -3.50
C PHE A 86 -0.92 -9.27 -4.43
N VAL A 87 -0.26 -10.28 -3.89
CA VAL A 87 0.69 -11.12 -4.62
C VAL A 87 0.29 -12.57 -4.41
N LEU A 88 -0.16 -13.22 -5.46
CA LEU A 88 -0.45 -14.64 -5.47
C LEU A 88 0.83 -15.41 -5.84
N VAL A 89 1.24 -16.32 -4.97
CA VAL A 89 2.45 -17.12 -5.11
C VAL A 89 2.17 -18.57 -4.75
N ASP A 90 3.02 -19.47 -5.25
CA ASP A 90 3.11 -20.84 -4.75
C ASP A 90 4.00 -20.86 -3.49
N ARG A 91 3.45 -21.25 -2.34
CA ARG A 91 4.21 -21.34 -1.10
C ARG A 91 5.07 -22.61 -1.04
N ALA A 92 4.67 -23.66 -1.73
CA ALA A 92 5.39 -24.93 -1.74
C ALA A 92 6.70 -24.81 -2.50
N ASP A 93 6.72 -24.00 -3.58
CA ASP A 93 7.88 -23.78 -4.41
C ASP A 93 8.33 -22.32 -4.31
N LYS A 94 9.43 -22.09 -3.58
CA LYS A 94 10.00 -20.74 -3.38
C LYS A 94 10.72 -20.20 -4.60
N ASP A 95 11.12 -21.08 -5.49
CA ASP A 95 11.86 -20.78 -6.71
C ASP A 95 10.91 -20.71 -7.91
N SER A 96 9.59 -20.86 -7.68
CA SER A 96 8.57 -20.76 -8.70
C SER A 96 8.53 -19.36 -9.29
N ASP A 97 8.62 -19.29 -10.62
CA ASP A 97 8.40 -18.06 -11.38
C ASP A 97 6.91 -17.65 -11.43
N PHE A 98 6.03 -18.45 -10.82
CA PHE A 98 4.61 -18.12 -10.77
C PHE A 98 4.36 -17.02 -9.76
N ILE A 99 4.25 -15.79 -10.24
CA ILE A 99 3.88 -14.61 -9.44
C ILE A 99 2.82 -13.84 -10.21
N LYS A 100 1.64 -13.65 -9.58
CA LYS A 100 0.57 -12.80 -10.12
C LYS A 100 0.28 -11.67 -9.15
N TYR A 101 0.00 -10.51 -9.71
CA TYR A 101 -0.27 -9.28 -8.95
C TYR A 101 -1.72 -8.85 -9.10
N SER A 102 -2.27 -8.26 -8.04
CA SER A 102 -3.59 -7.62 -8.03
C SER A 102 -3.57 -6.41 -7.10
N TYR A 103 -4.42 -5.43 -7.37
CA TYR A 103 -4.57 -4.26 -6.50
C TYR A 103 -5.88 -4.29 -5.68
N ASP A 104 -6.84 -5.08 -6.09
CA ASP A 104 -8.13 -5.28 -5.38
C ASP A 104 -8.22 -6.63 -4.64
N GLY A 105 -7.33 -7.57 -4.95
CA GLY A 105 -7.34 -8.92 -4.40
C GLY A 105 -8.37 -9.85 -5.07
N ILE A 106 -9.01 -9.41 -6.15
CA ILE A 106 -10.06 -10.14 -6.86
C ILE A 106 -9.62 -10.51 -8.27
N VAL A 107 -9.09 -9.52 -9.02
CA VAL A 107 -8.65 -9.71 -10.40
C VAL A 107 -7.18 -9.34 -10.51
N THR A 108 -6.39 -10.14 -11.22
CA THR A 108 -4.99 -9.84 -11.49
C THR A 108 -4.84 -8.67 -12.45
N VAL A 109 -3.65 -8.08 -12.51
CA VAL A 109 -3.34 -7.03 -13.50
C VAL A 109 -3.48 -7.51 -14.94
N ASP A 110 -3.42 -8.83 -15.16
CA ASP A 110 -3.61 -9.49 -16.47
C ASP A 110 -5.09 -9.82 -16.75
N GLY A 111 -6.02 -9.51 -15.82
CA GLY A 111 -7.45 -9.72 -15.97
C GLY A 111 -7.97 -11.10 -15.54
N GLU A 112 -7.15 -11.93 -14.90
CA GLU A 112 -7.52 -13.27 -14.42
C GLU A 112 -8.15 -13.19 -13.02
N ASN A 113 -9.19 -13.99 -12.74
CA ASN A 113 -9.78 -14.06 -11.41
C ASN A 113 -8.86 -14.82 -10.45
N ILE A 114 -8.60 -14.24 -9.27
CA ILE A 114 -7.67 -14.81 -8.28
C ILE A 114 -8.18 -16.11 -7.69
N ASP A 115 -9.47 -16.25 -7.45
CA ASP A 115 -10.02 -17.47 -6.87
C ASP A 115 -10.00 -18.62 -7.88
N ASP A 116 -10.25 -18.35 -9.16
CA ASP A 116 -10.11 -19.34 -10.23
C ASP A 116 -8.65 -19.79 -10.37
N LEU A 117 -7.70 -18.86 -10.29
CA LEU A 117 -6.27 -19.18 -10.29
C LEU A 117 -5.86 -20.04 -9.09
N LYS A 118 -6.37 -19.75 -7.90
CA LYS A 118 -6.10 -20.58 -6.71
C LYS A 118 -6.64 -22.01 -6.88
N VAL A 119 -7.84 -22.15 -7.45
CA VAL A 119 -8.41 -23.49 -7.75
C VAL A 119 -7.51 -24.25 -8.73
N ALA A 120 -7.15 -23.63 -9.84
CA ALA A 120 -6.26 -24.24 -10.83
C ALA A 120 -4.89 -24.60 -10.25
N MET A 121 -4.34 -23.77 -9.35
CA MET A 121 -3.09 -24.08 -8.67
C MET A 121 -3.22 -25.28 -7.73
N LEU A 122 -4.33 -25.36 -6.97
CA LEU A 122 -4.58 -26.52 -6.09
C LEU A 122 -4.74 -27.81 -6.88
N GLU A 123 -5.47 -27.78 -7.99
CA GLU A 123 -5.61 -28.93 -8.92
C GLU A 123 -4.27 -29.38 -9.49
N ALA A 124 -3.35 -28.44 -9.71
CA ALA A 124 -1.97 -28.71 -10.13
C ALA A 124 -1.03 -29.14 -8.98
N GLY A 125 -1.57 -29.37 -7.77
CA GLY A 125 -0.78 -29.80 -6.61
C GLY A 125 0.08 -28.69 -5.98
N LYS A 126 -0.20 -27.43 -6.28
CA LYS A 126 0.49 -26.25 -5.72
C LYS A 126 -0.17 -25.79 -4.41
N ASP A 127 0.52 -24.91 -3.69
CA ASP A 127 0.03 -24.29 -2.43
C ASP A 127 -0.16 -22.78 -2.61
N PRO A 128 -1.30 -22.34 -3.19
CA PRO A 128 -1.52 -20.94 -3.50
C PRO A 128 -1.71 -20.09 -2.23
N VAL A 129 -0.94 -19.03 -2.13
CA VAL A 129 -1.07 -18.05 -1.04
C VAL A 129 -1.17 -16.64 -1.62
N LEU A 130 -2.25 -15.94 -1.27
CA LEU A 130 -2.42 -14.52 -1.56
C LEU A 130 -1.83 -13.71 -0.41
N ARG A 131 -0.78 -12.94 -0.68
CA ARG A 131 -0.12 -12.06 0.28
C ARG A 131 -0.52 -10.62 0.02
N ARG A 132 -0.93 -9.90 1.06
CA ARG A 132 -1.21 -8.48 0.98
C ARG A 132 0.05 -7.71 1.38
N ASN A 133 0.67 -7.04 0.44
CA ASN A 133 1.71 -6.05 0.65
C ASN A 133 1.10 -4.64 0.66
N LEU A 134 1.85 -3.67 1.13
CA LEU A 134 1.53 -2.24 0.98
C LEU A 134 2.61 -1.61 0.10
N GLU A 135 2.21 -0.95 -0.98
CA GLU A 135 3.09 -0.10 -1.77
C GLU A 135 2.88 1.36 -1.37
N VAL A 136 3.97 2.05 -1.08
CA VAL A 136 3.98 3.48 -0.78
C VAL A 136 4.73 4.19 -1.90
N PHE A 137 4.04 5.06 -2.64
CA PHE A 137 4.64 5.97 -3.58
C PHE A 137 5.11 7.22 -2.85
N CYS A 138 6.38 7.53 -2.95
CA CYS A 138 6.99 8.56 -2.12
C CYS A 138 8.23 9.17 -2.78
N GLN A 139 8.66 10.29 -2.23
CA GLN A 139 9.96 10.89 -2.49
C GLN A 139 10.93 10.48 -1.39
N LEU A 140 12.10 9.95 -1.76
CA LEU A 140 13.20 9.74 -0.82
C LEU A 140 13.83 11.08 -0.47
N VAL A 141 14.10 11.29 0.82
CA VAL A 141 14.73 12.52 1.32
C VAL A 141 15.85 12.19 2.29
N ASN A 142 16.63 13.20 2.65
CA ASN A 142 17.74 13.10 3.63
C ASN A 142 18.78 12.05 3.24
N ARG A 143 19.25 12.11 2.00
CA ARG A 143 20.26 11.22 1.44
C ARG A 143 21.41 12.01 0.80
N ASN A 144 22.59 11.40 0.76
CA ASN A 144 23.78 11.94 0.11
C ASN A 144 24.15 11.18 -1.17
N ASP A 145 23.16 10.59 -1.85
CA ASP A 145 23.36 9.81 -3.06
C ASP A 145 22.40 10.19 -4.19
N LYS A 146 22.52 9.50 -5.33
CA LYS A 146 21.69 9.71 -6.53
C LYS A 146 20.17 9.51 -6.33
N TYR A 147 19.77 8.97 -5.18
CA TYR A 147 18.36 8.73 -4.85
C TYR A 147 17.75 9.85 -4.01
N ASN A 148 18.53 10.85 -3.60
CA ASN A 148 17.98 12.00 -2.88
C ASN A 148 16.95 12.74 -3.75
N ASN A 149 15.81 13.05 -3.18
CA ASN A 149 14.66 13.66 -3.85
C ASN A 149 14.07 12.86 -5.01
N ARG A 150 14.45 11.58 -5.17
CA ARG A 150 13.92 10.72 -6.22
C ARG A 150 12.58 10.11 -5.82
N LEU A 151 11.67 10.03 -6.79
CA LEU A 151 10.41 9.31 -6.66
C LEU A 151 10.66 7.80 -6.75
N VAL A 152 10.09 7.06 -5.81
CA VAL A 152 10.25 5.62 -5.69
C VAL A 152 8.97 4.96 -5.18
N PHE A 153 8.87 3.65 -5.35
CA PHE A 153 7.94 2.82 -4.61
C PHE A 153 8.66 2.13 -3.45
N VAL A 154 8.07 2.16 -2.26
CA VAL A 154 8.50 1.32 -1.14
C VAL A 154 7.51 0.17 -1.00
N SER A 155 7.94 -1.05 -1.30
CA SER A 155 7.12 -2.26 -1.19
C SER A 155 7.28 -2.87 0.19
N ILE A 156 6.26 -2.69 1.02
CA ILE A 156 6.23 -3.16 2.41
C ILE A 156 5.59 -4.54 2.43
N SER A 157 6.37 -5.52 2.86
CA SER A 157 5.93 -6.93 2.92
C SER A 157 4.73 -7.14 3.83
N ALA A 158 3.97 -8.21 3.57
CA ALA A 158 2.75 -8.57 4.31
C ALA A 158 2.95 -8.60 5.84
N THR A 159 4.14 -8.97 6.32
CA THR A 159 4.46 -9.01 7.76
C THR A 159 4.46 -7.64 8.42
N SER A 160 4.80 -6.59 7.67
CA SER A 160 4.86 -5.20 8.16
C SER A 160 3.70 -4.34 7.64
N ALA A 161 2.97 -4.80 6.62
CA ALA A 161 1.91 -4.03 5.96
C ALA A 161 0.80 -3.57 6.91
N SER A 162 0.40 -4.42 7.87
CA SER A 162 -0.64 -4.05 8.85
C SER A 162 -0.18 -2.93 9.78
N ARG A 163 1.10 -2.91 10.18
CA ARG A 163 1.67 -1.82 10.98
C ARG A 163 1.74 -0.52 10.19
N ALA A 164 2.24 -0.60 8.96
CA ALA A 164 2.27 0.54 8.07
C ALA A 164 0.88 1.11 7.83
N SER A 165 -0.10 0.26 7.53
CA SER A 165 -1.49 0.69 7.34
C SER A 165 -2.07 1.33 8.59
N GLY A 166 -1.81 0.79 9.80
CA GLY A 166 -2.23 1.38 11.07
C GLY A 166 -1.64 2.77 11.27
N PHE A 167 -0.34 2.91 11.11
CA PHE A 167 0.36 4.19 11.22
C PHE A 167 -0.16 5.23 10.21
N LEU A 168 -0.32 4.85 8.94
CA LEU A 168 -0.85 5.75 7.92
C LEU A 168 -2.31 6.14 8.18
N THR A 169 -3.11 5.22 8.71
CA THR A 169 -4.49 5.51 9.14
C THR A 169 -4.50 6.53 10.28
N GLU A 170 -3.63 6.37 11.27
CA GLU A 170 -3.49 7.31 12.37
C GLU A 170 -3.11 8.72 11.85
N LEU A 171 -2.11 8.83 10.99
CA LEU A 171 -1.73 10.10 10.37
C LEU A 171 -2.87 10.74 9.58
N ALA A 172 -3.66 9.94 8.88
CA ALA A 172 -4.82 10.40 8.13
C ALA A 172 -5.93 10.92 9.05
N LEU A 173 -6.25 10.19 10.13
CA LEU A 173 -7.27 10.60 11.12
C LEU A 173 -6.86 11.86 11.87
N MET A 174 -5.59 12.00 12.20
CA MET A 174 -5.04 13.21 12.82
C MET A 174 -4.92 14.40 11.84
N GLY A 175 -5.14 14.16 10.55
CA GLY A 175 -4.99 15.16 9.49
C GLY A 175 -3.54 15.60 9.27
N THR A 176 -2.56 14.88 9.81
CA THR A 176 -1.15 15.28 9.77
C THR A 176 -0.66 15.48 8.35
N LEU A 177 -0.88 14.52 7.45
CA LEU A 177 -0.43 14.61 6.06
C LEU A 177 -1.21 15.66 5.25
N LYS A 178 -2.49 15.89 5.59
CA LYS A 178 -3.31 16.91 4.95
C LYS A 178 -2.86 18.31 5.33
N ASN A 179 -2.54 18.52 6.60
CA ASN A 179 -2.16 19.83 7.14
C ASN A 179 -0.68 20.13 6.89
N ASN A 180 0.16 19.11 6.78
CA ASN A 180 1.58 19.24 6.47
C ASN A 180 2.00 18.14 5.47
N PRO A 181 1.82 18.35 4.16
CA PRO A 181 2.19 17.38 3.13
C PRO A 181 3.71 17.13 3.08
N GLU A 182 4.51 18.06 3.61
CA GLU A 182 5.96 17.93 3.71
C GLU A 182 6.43 17.04 4.88
N THR A 183 5.49 16.42 5.61
CA THR A 183 5.83 15.54 6.72
C THR A 183 6.75 14.42 6.26
N VAL A 184 7.92 14.33 6.87
CA VAL A 184 8.88 13.25 6.64
C VAL A 184 8.54 12.07 7.54
N ILE A 185 8.38 10.91 6.94
CA ILE A 185 8.17 9.64 7.64
C ILE A 185 9.50 8.89 7.66
N LYS A 186 9.89 8.43 8.84
CA LYS A 186 11.00 7.51 9.03
C LYS A 186 10.49 6.08 9.01
N ILE A 187 11.08 5.24 8.17
CA ILE A 187 10.87 3.80 8.16
C ILE A 187 12.17 3.15 8.60
N SER A 188 12.13 2.38 9.66
CA SER A 188 13.33 1.78 10.26
C SER A 188 13.13 0.32 10.59
N LYS A 189 14.24 -0.36 10.84
CA LYS A 189 14.24 -1.73 11.34
C LYS A 189 13.67 -1.79 12.76
N GLY A 190 12.59 -2.50 12.92
CA GLY A 190 11.97 -2.75 14.21
C GLY A 190 12.42 -4.08 14.84
N ALA A 191 11.58 -4.60 15.73
CA ALA A 191 11.86 -5.82 16.48
C ALA A 191 11.95 -7.07 15.58
N ILE A 192 12.84 -7.98 15.96
CA ILE A 192 12.90 -9.32 15.38
C ILE A 192 11.74 -10.15 15.95
N LYS A 193 11.04 -10.86 15.09
CA LYS A 193 10.01 -11.85 15.45
C LYS A 193 10.41 -13.21 14.93
N SER A 194 10.18 -14.23 15.73
CA SER A 194 10.31 -15.61 15.29
C SER A 194 8.98 -16.14 14.76
N SER A 195 9.01 -16.97 13.72
CA SER A 195 7.80 -17.63 13.25
C SER A 195 7.25 -18.55 14.34
N LYS A 196 5.93 -18.81 14.35
CA LYS A 196 5.30 -19.72 15.32
C LYS A 196 5.89 -21.15 15.28
N LYS A 197 6.51 -21.54 14.17
CA LYS A 197 7.21 -22.82 14.01
C LYS A 197 8.69 -22.76 14.38
N GLY A 198 9.21 -21.62 14.84
CA GLY A 198 10.59 -21.47 15.34
C GLY A 198 11.69 -21.46 14.27
N ASN A 199 11.37 -21.75 13.01
CA ASN A 199 12.39 -22.04 12.01
C ASN A 199 12.89 -20.79 11.24
N HIS A 200 12.22 -19.65 11.38
CA HIS A 200 12.58 -18.43 10.66
C HIS A 200 12.36 -17.21 11.53
N SER A 201 13.35 -16.32 11.53
CA SER A 201 13.23 -14.98 12.11
C SER A 201 13.01 -13.96 11.00
N TYR A 202 12.18 -12.96 11.26
CA TYR A 202 11.92 -11.86 10.34
C TYR A 202 11.88 -10.53 11.12
N PHE A 203 12.18 -9.45 10.43
CA PHE A 203 12.11 -8.12 11.00
C PHE A 203 10.74 -7.50 10.72
N LEU A 204 10.17 -6.88 11.75
CA LEU A 204 9.07 -5.96 11.57
C LEU A 204 9.65 -4.57 11.35
N TRP A 205 9.04 -3.83 10.44
CA TRP A 205 9.42 -2.43 10.23
C TRP A 205 8.66 -1.52 11.18
N GLN A 206 9.31 -0.48 11.62
CA GLN A 206 8.78 0.57 12.46
C GLN A 206 8.59 1.83 11.60
N PHE A 207 7.53 2.56 11.88
CA PHE A 207 7.12 3.75 11.16
C PHE A 207 6.92 4.85 12.17
N ASP A 208 7.60 5.97 11.99
CA ASP A 208 7.57 7.12 12.89
C ASP A 208 7.55 8.41 12.06
N ILE A 209 7.07 9.51 12.64
CA ILE A 209 7.33 10.83 12.09
C ILE A 209 8.79 11.17 12.39
N ALA A 210 9.54 11.61 11.40
CA ALA A 210 10.93 12.01 11.61
C ALA A 210 11.03 13.23 12.51
N ASP A 211 12.16 13.35 13.22
CA ASP A 211 12.41 14.48 14.11
C ASP A 211 12.32 15.83 13.40
N SER A 212 11.92 16.87 14.17
CA SER A 212 11.66 18.22 13.66
C SER A 212 12.83 18.85 12.90
N ASP A 213 14.06 18.45 13.19
CA ASP A 213 15.26 18.96 12.53
C ASP A 213 15.41 18.40 11.13
N LEU A 214 15.00 17.15 10.89
CA LEU A 214 14.99 16.52 9.57
C LEU A 214 13.84 17.02 8.68
N GLN A 215 12.76 17.50 9.29
CA GLN A 215 11.64 18.10 8.55
C GLN A 215 11.96 19.47 7.97
N LYS A 216 12.99 20.17 8.47
CA LYS A 216 13.40 21.50 7.98
C LYS A 216 14.41 21.44 6.85
N VAL A 217 15.08 20.32 6.66
CA VAL A 217 16.17 20.13 5.67
C VAL A 217 15.68 19.45 4.39
N ALA A 218 14.48 18.90 4.42
CA ALA A 218 13.83 18.21 3.33
C ALA A 218 12.87 19.15 2.60
#